data_7e659522ca5b81bfdedcf6ae2a99f5bf
#
_entry.id   7e659522ca5b81bfdedcf6ae2a99f5bf
#
_cell.length_a   1.000
_cell.length_b   1.000
_cell.length_c   1.000
_cell.angle_alpha   90.00
_cell.angle_beta   90.00
_cell.angle_gamma   90.00
#
_symmetry.space_group_name_H-M   'P 1'
#
loop_
_entity.id
_entity.type
_entity.pdbx_description
1 polymer ?
#
loop_
_entity_poly.entity_id
_entity_poly.type
_entity_poly.pdbx_seq_one_letter_code
_entity_poly.pdbx_strand_id
1 'polypeptide(L)'
;MKKIALWAMCIAVMVLSGCRKAPEWKAEHVFVIGLDGWGAYSVAKADMPNVKALMDAGCYTLKKRSVLPSSSAVNWASMFMGAGPELHGYTEWGSRTPELPSRVLNEHGIFPTVFSELRKAAPDAEMGVLYEWDGIKYLVDTLALNHHAQAPDYNTHPTALCDMACEY
;
A
#
# COMPACT_ATOMS: atom_id res chain seq x y z
N MET A 1 14.37 -2.06 54.58
CA MET A 1 14.41 -3.26 53.70
C MET A 1 13.27 -3.27 52.67
N LYS A 2 11.99 -3.09 53.04
CA LYS A 2 10.83 -3.12 52.09
C LYS A 2 10.89 -2.04 50.99
N LYS A 3 11.37 -0.83 51.27
CA LYS A 3 11.45 0.27 50.27
C LYS A 3 12.57 0.02 49.24
N ILE A 4 13.71 -0.58 49.66
CA ILE A 4 14.83 -0.92 48.76
C ILE A 4 14.39 -2.03 47.77
N ALA A 5 13.66 -3.04 48.24
CA ALA A 5 13.13 -4.10 47.41
C ALA A 5 12.12 -3.56 46.36
N LEU A 6 11.29 -2.57 46.72
CA LEU A 6 10.36 -1.95 45.79
C LEU A 6 11.05 -1.16 44.67
N TRP A 7 12.12 -0.39 45.02
CA TRP A 7 12.93 0.33 44.06
C TRP A 7 13.70 -0.59 43.12
N ALA A 8 14.25 -1.72 43.63
CA ALA A 8 14.92 -2.72 42.80
C ALA A 8 13.97 -3.38 41.83
N MET A 9 12.72 -3.64 42.23
CA MET A 9 11.68 -4.23 41.39
C MET A 9 11.23 -3.25 40.29
N CYS A 10 11.10 -1.96 40.58
CA CYS A 10 10.75 -0.93 39.59
C CYS A 10 11.87 -0.76 38.52
N ILE A 11 13.14 -0.79 38.95
CA ILE A 11 14.28 -0.72 38.02
C ILE A 11 14.34 -1.98 37.13
N ALA A 12 14.11 -3.16 37.69
CA ALA A 12 14.09 -4.41 36.92
C ALA A 12 12.96 -4.41 35.87
N VAL A 13 11.77 -3.88 36.18
CA VAL A 13 10.66 -3.76 35.21
C VAL A 13 11.00 -2.75 34.09
N MET A 14 11.66 -1.64 34.39
CA MET A 14 12.09 -0.68 33.38
C MET A 14 13.17 -1.24 32.44
N VAL A 15 14.09 -2.06 32.93
CA VAL A 15 15.14 -2.68 32.10
C VAL A 15 14.55 -3.78 31.19
N LEU A 16 13.53 -4.49 31.64
CA LEU A 16 12.85 -5.52 30.84
C LEU A 16 11.94 -4.94 29.74
N SER A 17 11.52 -3.68 29.86
CA SER A 17 10.69 -3.01 28.85
C SER A 17 11.50 -2.44 27.68
N GLY A 18 12.85 -2.41 27.75
CA GLY A 18 13.72 -1.70 26.81
C GLY A 18 14.24 -2.51 25.61
N CYS A 19 14.03 -3.82 25.57
CA CYS A 19 14.57 -4.64 24.46
C CYS A 19 13.47 -5.14 23.53
N ARG A 20 12.72 -4.26 22.88
CA ARG A 20 12.08 -4.63 21.60
C ARG A 20 13.20 -4.60 20.55
N LYS A 21 13.61 -5.78 20.09
CA LYS A 21 14.43 -5.88 18.88
C LYS A 21 13.69 -5.11 17.78
N ALA A 22 14.37 -4.17 17.13
CA ALA A 22 13.83 -3.53 15.95
C ALA A 22 13.42 -4.63 14.95
N PRO A 23 12.31 -4.49 14.25
CA PRO A 23 11.91 -5.47 13.25
C PRO A 23 13.04 -5.61 12.21
N GLU A 24 13.45 -6.85 11.97
CA GLU A 24 14.42 -7.17 10.94
C GLU A 24 13.66 -7.20 9.59
N TRP A 25 13.82 -6.14 8.80
CA TRP A 25 13.19 -6.03 7.48
C TRP A 25 13.86 -7.02 6.52
N LYS A 26 13.06 -7.77 5.78
CA LYS A 26 13.52 -8.76 4.81
C LYS A 26 13.87 -8.17 3.45
N ALA A 27 13.47 -6.94 3.18
CA ALA A 27 13.71 -6.22 1.95
C ALA A 27 14.09 -4.77 2.27
N GLU A 28 15.05 -4.23 1.55
CA GLU A 28 15.45 -2.82 1.62
C GLU A 28 14.49 -1.95 0.79
N HIS A 29 14.03 -2.48 -0.35
CA HIS A 29 13.10 -1.81 -1.24
C HIS A 29 11.94 -2.72 -1.62
N VAL A 30 10.75 -2.17 -1.76
CA VAL A 30 9.56 -2.85 -2.25
C VAL A 30 8.92 -2.00 -3.35
N PHE A 31 8.87 -2.54 -4.57
CA PHE A 31 8.19 -1.90 -5.69
C PHE A 31 6.88 -2.63 -5.98
N VAL A 32 5.79 -1.88 -6.00
CA VAL A 32 4.46 -2.40 -6.35
C VAL A 32 4.03 -1.75 -7.66
N ILE A 33 4.01 -2.53 -8.74
CA ILE A 33 3.58 -2.08 -10.06
C ILE A 33 2.16 -2.59 -10.29
N GLY A 34 1.21 -1.68 -10.36
CA GLY A 34 -0.20 -1.98 -10.58
C GLY A 34 -0.62 -1.63 -12.01
N LEU A 35 -1.22 -2.59 -12.70
CA LEU A 35 -1.73 -2.45 -14.06
C LEU A 35 -3.25 -2.70 -14.02
N ASP A 36 -4.03 -1.63 -14.18
CA ASP A 36 -5.49 -1.73 -14.19
C ASP A 36 -5.99 -2.36 -15.49
N GLY A 37 -7.10 -3.08 -15.42
CA GLY A 37 -7.74 -3.69 -16.59
C GLY A 37 -6.98 -4.86 -17.23
N TRP A 38 -5.85 -5.28 -16.67
CA TRP A 38 -5.04 -6.34 -17.25
C TRP A 38 -5.57 -7.74 -16.92
N GLY A 39 -6.14 -8.38 -17.92
CA GLY A 39 -6.69 -9.74 -17.78
C GLY A 39 -5.62 -10.83 -17.94
N ALA A 40 -5.62 -11.81 -17.04
CA ALA A 40 -4.67 -12.94 -17.05
C ALA A 40 -4.61 -13.71 -18.39
N TYR A 41 -5.68 -13.71 -19.14
CA TYR A 41 -5.77 -14.36 -20.47
C TYR A 41 -4.82 -13.75 -21.51
N SER A 42 -4.38 -12.52 -21.32
CA SER A 42 -3.45 -11.85 -22.23
C SER A 42 -1.99 -12.26 -22.01
N VAL A 43 -1.62 -12.72 -20.81
CA VAL A 43 -0.24 -13.05 -20.43
C VAL A 43 0.38 -14.11 -21.36
N ALA A 44 -0.42 -15.12 -21.76
CA ALA A 44 0.06 -16.16 -22.67
C ALA A 44 0.12 -15.71 -24.14
N LYS A 45 -0.55 -14.60 -24.51
CA LYS A 45 -0.72 -14.15 -25.89
C LYS A 45 0.18 -12.96 -26.24
N ALA A 46 0.49 -12.11 -25.27
CA ALA A 46 1.27 -10.92 -25.52
C ALA A 46 2.77 -11.20 -25.46
N ASP A 47 3.52 -10.46 -26.24
CA ASP A 47 4.99 -10.47 -26.18
C ASP A 47 5.45 -9.57 -25.04
N MET A 48 5.76 -10.18 -23.88
CA MET A 48 6.13 -9.51 -22.64
C MET A 48 7.36 -10.19 -22.03
N PRO A 49 8.54 -10.08 -22.63
CA PRO A 49 9.72 -10.81 -22.19
C PRO A 49 10.13 -10.48 -20.74
N ASN A 50 10.04 -9.22 -20.33
CA ASN A 50 10.39 -8.79 -18.98
C ASN A 50 9.41 -9.35 -17.93
N VAL A 51 8.11 -9.36 -18.21
CA VAL A 51 7.12 -9.96 -17.30
C VAL A 51 7.33 -11.46 -17.18
N LYS A 52 7.62 -12.14 -18.30
CA LYS A 52 7.95 -13.57 -18.28
C LYS A 52 9.20 -13.85 -17.46
N ALA A 53 10.25 -13.04 -17.59
CA ALA A 53 11.46 -13.18 -16.79
C ALA A 53 11.19 -13.01 -15.29
N LEU A 54 10.32 -12.06 -14.90
CA LEU A 54 9.89 -11.91 -13.51
C LEU A 54 9.07 -13.11 -13.01
N MET A 55 8.20 -13.66 -13.85
CA MET A 55 7.44 -14.88 -13.52
C MET A 55 8.36 -16.08 -13.32
N ASP A 56 9.38 -16.25 -14.15
CA ASP A 56 10.34 -17.35 -14.07
C ASP A 56 11.25 -17.24 -12.81
N ALA A 57 11.57 -16.02 -12.40
CA ALA A 57 12.42 -15.75 -11.23
C ALA A 57 11.65 -15.67 -9.90
N GLY A 58 10.32 -15.57 -9.93
CA GLY A 58 9.51 -15.30 -8.75
C GLY A 58 8.33 -16.24 -8.60
N CYS A 59 7.28 -15.74 -7.94
CA CYS A 59 6.02 -16.45 -7.76
C CYS A 59 4.90 -15.67 -8.43
N TYR A 60 4.00 -16.36 -9.12
CA TYR A 60 2.86 -15.74 -9.78
C TYR A 60 1.60 -16.57 -9.70
N THR A 61 0.47 -15.94 -9.97
CA THR A 61 -0.82 -16.59 -10.17
C THR A 61 -1.61 -15.92 -11.28
N LEU A 62 -2.26 -16.70 -12.10
CA LEU A 62 -3.20 -16.24 -13.14
C LEU A 62 -4.69 -16.45 -12.73
N LYS A 63 -4.91 -16.81 -11.45
CA LYS A 63 -6.24 -17.13 -10.92
C LYS A 63 -6.77 -16.09 -9.93
N LYS A 64 -6.09 -14.95 -9.77
CA LYS A 64 -6.55 -13.86 -8.91
C LYS A 64 -7.87 -13.30 -9.46
N ARG A 65 -8.83 -13.03 -8.58
CA ARG A 65 -10.10 -12.39 -8.91
C ARG A 65 -10.14 -10.99 -8.31
N SER A 66 -10.85 -10.09 -8.99
CA SER A 66 -11.23 -8.81 -8.41
C SER A 66 -12.23 -9.00 -7.28
N VAL A 67 -12.33 -8.02 -6.39
CA VAL A 67 -13.47 -7.90 -5.47
C VAL A 67 -14.68 -7.37 -6.23
N LEU A 68 -15.87 -7.55 -5.69
CA LEU A 68 -17.12 -7.03 -6.28
C LEU A 68 -17.59 -5.80 -5.49
N PRO A 69 -18.13 -4.79 -6.20
CA PRO A 69 -18.21 -4.64 -7.65
C PRO A 69 -16.84 -4.53 -8.29
N SER A 70 -16.65 -5.15 -9.47
CA SER A 70 -15.38 -5.17 -10.18
C SER A 70 -15.16 -3.83 -10.90
N SER A 71 -14.71 -2.84 -10.16
CA SER A 71 -14.42 -1.49 -10.66
C SER A 71 -13.10 -0.96 -10.09
N SER A 72 -12.53 0.07 -10.74
CA SER A 72 -11.18 0.55 -10.44
C SER A 72 -11.06 1.02 -9.01
N ALA A 73 -11.84 2.03 -8.57
CA ALA A 73 -11.69 2.56 -7.22
C ALA A 73 -11.90 1.50 -6.13
N VAL A 74 -12.89 0.61 -6.30
CA VAL A 74 -13.18 -0.45 -5.33
C VAL A 74 -12.00 -1.42 -5.17
N ASN A 75 -11.40 -1.83 -6.30
CA ASN A 75 -10.30 -2.79 -6.28
C ASN A 75 -8.98 -2.15 -5.83
N TRP A 76 -8.69 -0.93 -6.25
CA TRP A 76 -7.52 -0.20 -5.76
C TRP A 76 -7.63 0.09 -4.26
N ALA A 77 -8.79 0.57 -3.77
CA ALA A 77 -9.04 0.73 -2.34
C ALA A 77 -8.82 -0.57 -1.58
N SER A 78 -9.41 -1.68 -2.07
CA SER A 78 -9.26 -2.99 -1.44
C SER A 78 -7.80 -3.46 -1.37
N MET A 79 -6.99 -3.17 -2.40
CA MET A 79 -5.55 -3.48 -2.40
C MET A 79 -4.78 -2.64 -1.38
N PHE A 80 -5.00 -1.32 -1.37
CA PHE A 80 -4.27 -0.42 -0.46
C PHE A 80 -4.70 -0.56 1.00
N MET A 81 -5.97 -0.90 1.24
CA MET A 81 -6.59 -0.97 2.56
C MET A 81 -6.62 -2.40 3.13
N GLY A 82 -6.32 -3.42 2.32
CA GLY A 82 -6.35 -4.82 2.75
C GLY A 82 -7.73 -5.29 3.21
N ALA A 83 -8.81 -4.69 2.72
CA ALA A 83 -10.19 -4.89 3.17
C ALA A 83 -11.15 -4.88 1.98
N GLY A 84 -12.34 -5.43 2.14
CA GLY A 84 -13.39 -5.36 1.14
C GLY A 84 -14.22 -4.07 1.24
N PRO A 85 -15.06 -3.79 0.21
CA PRO A 85 -15.89 -2.58 0.15
C PRO A 85 -16.87 -2.44 1.31
N GLU A 86 -17.28 -3.54 1.93
CA GLU A 86 -18.14 -3.57 3.11
C GLU A 86 -17.46 -2.99 4.37
N LEU A 87 -16.13 -2.86 4.34
CA LEU A 87 -15.34 -2.31 5.44
C LEU A 87 -14.83 -0.90 5.11
N HIS A 88 -14.24 -0.68 3.94
CA HIS A 88 -13.69 0.62 3.58
C HIS A 88 -14.71 1.59 2.98
N GLY A 89 -15.85 1.08 2.47
CA GLY A 89 -16.97 1.89 2.02
C GLY A 89 -16.92 2.41 0.59
N TYR A 90 -15.84 2.20 -0.16
CA TYR A 90 -15.74 2.58 -1.56
C TYR A 90 -16.44 1.54 -2.43
N THR A 91 -17.48 1.93 -3.18
CA THR A 91 -18.37 1.01 -3.92
C THR A 91 -18.56 1.35 -5.39
N GLU A 92 -18.11 2.53 -5.83
CA GLU A 92 -18.33 3.04 -7.17
C GLU A 92 -17.04 3.09 -7.99
N TRP A 93 -17.13 3.14 -9.31
CA TRP A 93 -15.99 3.16 -10.22
C TRP A 93 -15.04 4.35 -9.98
N GLY A 94 -15.59 5.54 -9.80
CA GLY A 94 -14.84 6.79 -9.67
C GLY A 94 -14.87 7.38 -8.25
N SER A 95 -15.08 6.55 -7.22
CA SER A 95 -15.18 7.00 -5.84
C SER A 95 -13.99 7.86 -5.42
N ARG A 96 -14.29 9.05 -4.91
CA ARG A 96 -13.31 9.96 -4.30
C ARG A 96 -13.46 10.04 -2.78
N THR A 97 -14.61 9.61 -2.30
CA THR A 97 -14.96 9.43 -0.90
C THR A 97 -15.76 8.14 -0.79
N PRO A 98 -15.74 7.44 0.35
CA PRO A 98 -16.51 6.23 0.50
C PRO A 98 -18.02 6.54 0.46
N GLU A 99 -18.78 5.78 -0.32
CA GLU A 99 -20.25 5.88 -0.42
C GLU A 99 -20.94 5.30 0.81
N LEU A 100 -20.30 4.32 1.45
CA LEU A 100 -20.75 3.76 2.73
C LEU A 100 -19.81 4.21 3.84
N PRO A 101 -20.29 4.39 5.07
CA PRO A 101 -19.43 4.73 6.20
C PRO A 101 -18.33 3.68 6.39
N SER A 102 -17.05 4.09 6.34
CA SER A 102 -15.93 3.23 6.67
C SER A 102 -16.04 2.71 8.10
N ARG A 103 -15.78 1.43 8.32
CA ARG A 103 -15.89 0.78 9.64
C ARG A 103 -14.91 1.33 10.67
N VAL A 104 -13.76 1.80 10.21
CA VAL A 104 -12.72 2.41 11.03
C VAL A 104 -12.04 3.50 10.22
N LEU A 105 -11.59 4.54 10.91
CA LEU A 105 -10.77 5.61 10.32
C LEU A 105 -9.48 5.72 11.11
N ASN A 106 -8.40 6.05 10.41
CA ASN A 106 -7.13 6.39 11.02
C ASN A 106 -7.13 7.88 11.47
N GLU A 107 -5.99 8.35 11.97
CA GLU A 107 -5.76 9.73 12.40
C GLU A 107 -5.94 10.78 11.29
N HIS A 108 -5.89 10.36 10.03
CA HIS A 108 -6.07 11.23 8.86
C HIS A 108 -7.51 11.21 8.32
N GLY A 109 -8.41 10.46 8.96
CA GLY A 109 -9.83 10.40 8.58
C GLY A 109 -10.12 9.52 7.37
N ILE A 110 -9.20 8.63 6.98
CA ILE A 110 -9.36 7.62 5.93
C ILE A 110 -9.30 6.22 6.53
N PHE A 111 -9.90 5.23 5.87
CA PHE A 111 -9.71 3.83 6.26
C PHE A 111 -8.21 3.47 6.25
N PRO A 112 -7.69 2.74 7.26
CA PRO A 112 -6.27 2.42 7.34
C PRO A 112 -5.74 1.80 6.05
N THR A 113 -4.61 2.27 5.56
CA THR A 113 -3.94 1.79 4.35
C THR A 113 -2.62 1.13 4.70
N VAL A 114 -2.07 0.34 3.77
CA VAL A 114 -0.72 -0.21 3.91
C VAL A 114 0.32 0.89 4.20
N PHE A 115 0.12 2.09 3.66
CA PHE A 115 1.01 3.24 3.86
C PHE A 115 0.92 3.78 5.30
N SER A 116 -0.28 3.99 5.83
CA SER A 116 -0.45 4.43 7.22
C SER A 116 0.05 3.39 8.22
N GLU A 117 -0.16 2.12 7.96
CA GLU A 117 0.33 1.04 8.83
C GLU A 117 1.86 0.90 8.76
N LEU A 118 2.45 1.05 7.56
CA LEU A 118 3.91 1.06 7.41
C LEU A 118 4.53 2.29 8.11
N ARG A 119 3.93 3.47 7.98
CA ARG A 119 4.39 4.69 8.67
C ARG A 119 4.42 4.51 10.18
N LYS A 120 3.42 3.84 10.75
CA LYS A 120 3.40 3.52 12.19
C LYS A 120 4.50 2.52 12.59
N ALA A 121 4.73 1.52 11.75
CA ALA A 121 5.70 0.46 12.01
C ALA A 121 7.16 0.92 11.75
N ALA A 122 7.37 1.77 10.75
CA ALA A 122 8.65 2.31 10.30
C ALA A 122 8.52 3.81 10.01
N PRO A 123 8.61 4.67 11.05
CA PRO A 123 8.40 6.13 10.90
C PRO A 123 9.32 6.81 9.89
N ASP A 124 10.51 6.26 9.67
CA ASP A 124 11.52 6.81 8.76
C ASP A 124 11.49 6.17 7.35
N ALA A 125 10.53 5.28 7.07
CA ALA A 125 10.42 4.65 5.75
C ALA A 125 10.11 5.70 4.67
N GLU A 126 10.85 5.68 3.57
CA GLU A 126 10.55 6.45 2.38
C GLU A 126 9.43 5.76 1.59
N MET A 127 8.37 6.48 1.29
CA MET A 127 7.20 5.95 0.60
C MET A 127 6.70 6.92 -0.46
N GLY A 128 6.62 6.47 -1.72
CA GLY A 128 6.06 7.22 -2.84
C GLY A 128 4.95 6.47 -3.56
N VAL A 129 4.02 7.23 -4.13
CA VAL A 129 2.96 6.71 -5.01
C VAL A 129 2.89 7.57 -6.27
N LEU A 130 3.19 6.95 -7.40
CA LEU A 130 3.08 7.57 -8.73
C LEU A 130 1.94 6.92 -9.49
N TYR A 131 1.12 7.71 -10.17
CA TYR A 131 -0.09 7.21 -10.80
C TYR A 131 -0.46 8.03 -12.04
N GLU A 132 -1.19 7.43 -12.97
CA GLU A 132 -1.77 8.11 -14.13
C GLU A 132 -3.19 8.59 -13.84
N TRP A 133 -4.02 7.70 -13.30
CA TRP A 133 -5.40 8.04 -12.96
C TRP A 133 -5.48 8.81 -11.64
N ASP A 134 -6.03 10.03 -11.68
CA ASP A 134 -6.11 10.93 -10.52
C ASP A 134 -6.95 10.36 -9.35
N GLY A 135 -7.79 9.37 -9.61
CA GLY A 135 -8.57 8.67 -8.61
C GLY A 135 -7.73 7.98 -7.53
N ILE A 136 -6.50 7.57 -7.84
CA ILE A 136 -5.61 6.86 -6.90
C ILE A 136 -5.35 7.70 -5.64
N LYS A 137 -5.16 9.02 -5.77
CA LYS A 137 -4.86 9.91 -4.63
C LYS A 137 -5.96 9.92 -3.55
N TYR A 138 -7.18 9.54 -3.88
CA TYR A 138 -8.30 9.47 -2.94
C TYR A 138 -8.42 8.12 -2.23
N LEU A 139 -7.63 7.13 -2.67
CA LEU A 139 -7.67 5.76 -2.19
C LEU A 139 -6.42 5.40 -1.36
N VAL A 140 -5.43 6.29 -1.36
CA VAL A 140 -4.21 6.18 -0.55
C VAL A 140 -4.22 7.22 0.56
N ASP A 141 -3.53 6.93 1.65
CA ASP A 141 -3.30 7.91 2.71
C ASP A 141 -2.13 8.81 2.32
N THR A 142 -2.41 9.90 1.62
CA THR A 142 -1.39 10.83 1.14
C THR A 142 -0.60 11.51 2.25
N LEU A 143 -1.16 11.61 3.46
CA LEU A 143 -0.46 12.17 4.63
C LEU A 143 0.54 11.21 5.25
N ALA A 144 0.44 9.92 4.93
CA ALA A 144 1.42 8.92 5.33
C ALA A 144 2.62 8.83 4.38
N LEU A 145 2.52 9.40 3.16
CA LEU A 145 3.54 9.33 2.11
C LEU A 145 4.59 10.44 2.24
N ASN A 146 5.79 10.20 1.71
CA ASN A 146 6.81 11.22 1.48
C ASN A 146 6.56 11.94 0.16
N HIS A 147 6.07 11.21 -0.84
CA HIS A 147 5.81 11.74 -2.17
C HIS A 147 4.60 11.10 -2.81
N HIS A 148 3.79 11.87 -3.53
CA HIS A 148 2.83 11.34 -4.49
C HIS A 148 2.69 12.30 -5.67
N ALA A 149 2.60 11.76 -6.87
CA ALA A 149 2.48 12.57 -8.07
C ALA A 149 1.66 11.86 -9.15
N GLN A 150 0.90 12.66 -9.89
CA GLN A 150 0.20 12.18 -11.07
C GLN A 150 1.07 12.40 -12.30
N ALA A 151 1.27 11.34 -13.09
CA ALA A 151 1.92 11.43 -14.38
C ALA A 151 1.05 12.17 -15.39
N PRO A 152 1.65 12.83 -16.41
CA PRO A 152 0.93 13.36 -17.56
C PRO A 152 0.11 12.29 -18.28
N ASP A 153 -0.87 12.74 -19.09
CA ASP A 153 -1.71 11.85 -19.89
C ASP A 153 -0.86 10.93 -20.78
N TYR A 154 -1.04 9.62 -20.60
CA TYR A 154 -0.32 8.57 -21.34
C TYR A 154 -0.52 8.62 -22.86
N ASN A 155 -1.61 9.19 -23.34
CA ASN A 155 -1.84 9.36 -24.78
C ASN A 155 -0.84 10.34 -25.43
N THR A 156 -0.36 11.29 -24.65
CA THR A 156 0.62 12.28 -25.11
C THR A 156 2.02 12.01 -24.57
N HIS A 157 2.14 11.31 -23.44
CA HIS A 157 3.39 11.03 -22.75
C HIS A 157 3.41 9.57 -22.26
N PRO A 158 3.52 8.57 -23.15
CA PRO A 158 3.30 7.17 -22.80
C PRO A 158 4.36 6.56 -21.86
N THR A 159 5.53 7.19 -21.70
CA THR A 159 6.59 6.73 -20.79
C THR A 159 6.66 7.51 -19.48
N ALA A 160 5.88 8.60 -19.35
CA ALA A 160 6.05 9.55 -18.25
C ALA A 160 5.98 8.92 -16.85
N LEU A 161 5.07 7.97 -16.62
CA LEU A 161 4.99 7.29 -15.34
C LEU A 161 6.24 6.47 -15.03
N CYS A 162 6.79 5.79 -16.04
CA CYS A 162 8.04 5.01 -15.89
C CYS A 162 9.23 5.95 -15.66
N ASP A 163 9.31 7.06 -16.40
CA ASP A 163 10.37 8.05 -16.27
C ASP A 163 10.36 8.64 -14.86
N MET A 164 9.20 9.07 -14.36
CA MET A 164 9.02 9.55 -12.99
C MET A 164 9.41 8.49 -11.94
N ALA A 165 9.08 7.22 -12.17
CA ALA A 165 9.44 6.14 -11.25
C ALA A 165 10.93 5.83 -11.25
N CYS A 166 11.64 6.10 -12.34
CA CYS A 166 13.10 5.95 -12.42
C CYS A 166 13.85 7.14 -11.81
N GLU A 167 13.21 8.31 -11.73
CA GLU A 167 13.78 9.52 -11.12
C GLU A 167 13.58 9.57 -9.60
N TYR A 168 12.53 8.94 -9.10
CA TYR A 168 12.23 8.83 -7.66
C TYR A 168 13.14 7.83 -6.95
#